data_b5617ce99d1593ad36c579c3be24b4bb
#
_entry.id   b5617ce99d1593ad36c579c3be24b4bb
#
_cell.length_a   1.000
_cell.length_b   1.000
_cell.length_c   1.000
_cell.angle_alpha   90.00
_cell.angle_beta   90.00
_cell.angle_gamma   90.00
#
_symmetry.space_group_name_H-M   'P 1'
#
loop_
_entity.id
_entity.type
_entity.pdbx_description
1 polymer ?
#
loop_
_entity_poly.entity_id
_entity_poly.type
_entity_poly.pdbx_seq_one_letter_code
_entity_poly.pdbx_strand_id
1 'polypeptide(L)'
;MDGDSMPLVIVITHGINAFCILLLIRSGLHILADHPMLYWTDHTRRDNYWLKFGKKNMPTDKLWTAHDEAEVSSHVLTLPGGGHHEFGSARNWHFATATIWLITGAVYWGYMFIIGAWRRLIPTHWSIVPAAYHDFIGYITLHKPPISAFQPYDPLQQLTYAGVAFLLPTLMIVTALAMSPAFMNRFPRYMLLFGGRRQVARSLHFIGMLLFSIFVVIHILMVSLVYFSRNVRLITFGNTNASLSSALTIFIAAILLILIFNIFATYFTLRHRVGVRKVLVSIFQPVVHGVFGRLVPHKTYKRQDISPFFRVNGYPPETEEFYKLRDSGYKDWRLKVGGMVEHELSLSLDELKAMPRKEQITKHICIQGWSAIGEWGGVQMREIIARCKPDKRAKYVVFHAYDVDVNGKPFYEALRVTDMKDPLTILAYEMNWEPLSLEHGAPLRLRCERKLGYKMVKYIKTIEFVEDFKHIGEGRGGYREDNVLFDWEASI
;
A
#
# COMPACT_ATOMS: atom_id res chain seq x y z
N MET A 1 -18.71 27.61 -22.97
CA MET A 1 -17.29 27.50 -23.36
C MET A 1 -17.29 27.20 -24.83
N ASP A 2 -16.81 28.13 -25.59
CA ASP A 2 -16.62 27.91 -27.01
C ASP A 2 -15.45 26.94 -27.16
N GLY A 3 -15.43 26.10 -28.20
CA GLY A 3 -14.39 25.11 -28.40
C GLY A 3 -12.96 25.67 -28.50
N ASP A 4 -12.80 27.00 -28.50
CA ASP A 4 -11.56 27.73 -28.63
C ASP A 4 -10.95 28.23 -27.30
N SER A 5 -11.61 27.95 -26.17
CA SER A 5 -11.10 28.32 -24.83
C SER A 5 -11.23 27.22 -23.80
N MET A 6 -10.23 27.09 -22.93
CA MET A 6 -10.17 26.19 -21.80
C MET A 6 -9.88 26.99 -20.53
N PRO A 7 -10.67 26.89 -19.46
CA PRO A 7 -10.42 27.58 -18.21
C PRO A 7 -9.08 27.22 -17.60
N LEU A 8 -8.41 28.23 -17.00
CA LEU A 8 -7.11 28.05 -16.38
C LEU A 8 -7.09 26.97 -15.31
N VAL A 9 -8.19 26.80 -14.55
CA VAL A 9 -8.32 25.72 -13.55
C VAL A 9 -8.16 24.34 -14.21
N ILE A 10 -8.73 24.14 -15.40
CA ILE A 10 -8.61 22.86 -16.14
C ILE A 10 -7.18 22.68 -16.64
N VAL A 11 -6.55 23.75 -17.18
CA VAL A 11 -5.15 23.70 -17.63
C VAL A 11 -4.23 23.29 -16.49
N ILE A 12 -4.34 23.97 -15.33
CA ILE A 12 -3.49 23.69 -14.16
C ILE A 12 -3.74 22.27 -13.62
N THR A 13 -4.99 21.90 -13.40
CA THR A 13 -5.32 20.57 -12.86
C THR A 13 -4.92 19.45 -13.82
N HIS A 14 -5.02 19.66 -15.12
CA HIS A 14 -4.52 18.71 -16.12
C HIS A 14 -2.99 18.55 -16.04
N GLY A 15 -2.25 19.65 -15.96
CA GLY A 15 -0.78 19.60 -15.82
C GLY A 15 -0.32 18.85 -14.57
N ILE A 16 -0.97 19.12 -13.42
CA ILE A 16 -0.68 18.40 -12.16
C ILE A 16 -1.06 16.92 -12.29
N ASN A 17 -2.20 16.59 -12.91
CA ASN A 17 -2.60 15.20 -13.13
C ASN A 17 -1.63 14.46 -14.05
N ALA A 18 -1.14 15.09 -15.12
CA ALA A 18 -0.12 14.51 -16.01
C ALA A 18 1.19 14.21 -15.25
N PHE A 19 1.57 15.07 -14.32
CA PHE A 19 2.71 14.85 -13.43
C PHE A 19 2.46 13.69 -12.47
N CYS A 20 1.31 13.65 -11.81
CA CYS A 20 0.99 12.64 -10.80
C CYS A 20 0.83 11.23 -11.40
N ILE A 21 0.22 11.10 -12.57
CA ILE A 21 -0.13 9.78 -13.11
C ILE A 21 1.10 8.91 -13.36
N LEU A 22 2.20 9.48 -13.87
CA LEU A 22 3.43 8.75 -14.10
C LEU A 22 4.07 8.29 -12.80
N LEU A 23 4.08 9.12 -11.76
CA LEU A 23 4.59 8.76 -10.43
C LEU A 23 3.73 7.67 -9.78
N LEU A 24 2.40 7.76 -9.92
CA LEU A 24 1.46 6.76 -9.37
C LEU A 24 1.63 5.40 -10.06
N ILE A 25 1.74 5.35 -11.39
CA ILE A 25 1.99 4.12 -12.12
C ILE A 25 3.32 3.51 -11.70
N ARG A 26 4.41 4.28 -11.68
CA ARG A 26 5.74 3.79 -11.32
C ARG A 26 5.81 3.28 -9.88
N SER A 27 5.28 4.04 -8.92
CA SER A 27 5.27 3.62 -7.52
C SER A 27 4.33 2.42 -7.29
N GLY A 28 3.20 2.37 -7.98
CA GLY A 28 2.28 1.23 -7.94
C GLY A 28 2.89 -0.06 -8.50
N LEU A 29 3.64 0.02 -9.59
CA LEU A 29 4.39 -1.12 -10.14
C LEU A 29 5.47 -1.61 -9.17
N HIS A 30 6.14 -0.70 -8.46
CA HIS A 30 7.12 -1.09 -7.45
C HIS A 30 6.45 -1.83 -6.26
N ILE A 31 5.31 -1.31 -5.78
CA ILE A 31 4.52 -1.98 -4.74
C ILE A 31 4.06 -3.37 -5.20
N LEU A 32 3.68 -3.51 -6.46
CA LEU A 32 3.29 -4.80 -7.03
C LEU A 32 4.45 -5.78 -7.11
N ALA A 33 5.67 -5.32 -7.40
CA ALA A 33 6.87 -6.17 -7.50
C ALA A 33 7.21 -6.88 -6.18
N ASP A 34 6.82 -6.35 -5.05
CA ASP A 34 7.05 -6.95 -3.72
C ASP A 34 6.19 -8.22 -3.48
N HIS A 35 5.02 -8.29 -4.12
CA HIS A 35 4.20 -9.50 -4.22
C HIS A 35 3.50 -9.53 -5.60
N PRO A 36 4.19 -10.05 -6.63
CA PRO A 36 3.81 -9.91 -8.03
C PRO A 36 2.71 -10.87 -8.46
N MET A 37 1.77 -11.14 -7.59
CA MET A 37 0.63 -12.02 -7.81
C MET A 37 -0.68 -11.34 -7.42
N LEU A 38 -1.74 -11.54 -8.20
CA LEU A 38 -3.06 -10.98 -8.00
C LEU A 38 -4.11 -12.10 -7.86
N TYR A 39 -5.08 -11.89 -6.99
CA TYR A 39 -6.05 -12.90 -6.59
C TYR A 39 -7.49 -12.37 -6.59
N TRP A 40 -8.47 -13.27 -6.81
CA TRP A 40 -9.89 -12.99 -6.61
C TRP A 40 -10.41 -13.48 -5.23
N THR A 41 -9.53 -14.02 -4.39
CA THR A 41 -9.84 -14.53 -3.05
C THR A 41 -8.81 -14.06 -2.05
N ASP A 42 -9.22 -13.90 -0.78
CA ASP A 42 -8.32 -13.55 0.32
C ASP A 42 -7.45 -14.73 0.79
N HIS A 43 -7.73 -15.94 0.33
CA HIS A 43 -6.87 -17.10 0.53
C HIS A 43 -5.78 -17.10 -0.55
N THR A 44 -4.71 -16.35 -0.32
CA THR A 44 -3.64 -16.15 -1.30
C THR A 44 -2.72 -17.40 -1.36
N ARG A 45 -3.19 -18.45 -2.01
CA ARG A 45 -2.43 -19.69 -2.21
C ARG A 45 -1.35 -19.53 -3.28
N ARG A 46 -0.50 -20.55 -3.41
CA ARG A 46 0.59 -20.58 -4.40
C ARG A 46 0.10 -20.77 -5.83
N ASP A 47 -1.12 -21.26 -6.01
CA ASP A 47 -1.67 -21.78 -7.27
C ASP A 47 -2.98 -21.10 -7.71
N ASN A 48 -3.56 -20.19 -6.90
CA ASN A 48 -4.86 -19.59 -7.18
C ASN A 48 -4.80 -18.10 -7.61
N TYR A 49 -3.64 -17.64 -8.04
CA TYR A 49 -3.52 -16.33 -8.66
C TYR A 49 -4.15 -16.33 -10.06
N TRP A 50 -4.80 -15.24 -10.46
CA TRP A 50 -5.30 -15.05 -11.81
C TRP A 50 -4.27 -14.36 -12.72
N LEU A 51 -3.29 -13.65 -12.12
CA LEU A 51 -2.20 -13.00 -12.82
C LEU A 51 -0.95 -13.05 -11.96
N LYS A 52 0.18 -13.36 -12.57
CA LYS A 52 1.50 -13.38 -11.96
C LYS A 52 2.49 -12.65 -12.87
N PHE A 53 3.26 -11.76 -12.28
CA PHE A 53 4.41 -11.12 -12.91
C PHE A 53 5.69 -11.77 -12.38
N GLY A 54 6.73 -11.80 -13.24
CA GLY A 54 8.00 -12.38 -12.88
C GLY A 54 8.13 -13.89 -13.19
N LYS A 55 9.36 -14.37 -13.08
CA LYS A 55 9.76 -15.73 -13.49
C LYS A 55 10.03 -16.69 -12.33
N LYS A 56 10.08 -16.18 -11.10
CA LYS A 56 10.39 -17.00 -9.93
C LYS A 56 9.29 -18.02 -9.66
N ASN A 57 9.66 -19.29 -9.62
CA ASN A 57 8.78 -20.38 -9.20
C ASN A 57 9.15 -20.82 -7.79
N MET A 58 8.16 -21.02 -6.94
CA MET A 58 8.38 -21.50 -5.58
C MET A 58 8.80 -22.97 -5.62
N PRO A 59 9.96 -23.31 -5.05
CA PRO A 59 10.37 -24.69 -4.89
C PRO A 59 9.48 -25.41 -3.88
N THR A 60 9.37 -26.73 -4.02
CA THR A 60 8.62 -27.59 -3.10
C THR A 60 9.51 -28.28 -2.07
N ASP A 61 10.81 -28.26 -2.29
CA ASP A 61 11.85 -29.02 -1.57
C ASP A 61 12.59 -28.19 -0.50
N LYS A 62 12.37 -26.89 -0.45
CA LYS A 62 13.01 -25.99 0.52
C LYS A 62 12.05 -24.91 1.02
N LEU A 63 12.40 -24.33 2.17
CA LEU A 63 11.67 -23.19 2.68
C LEU A 63 11.73 -22.03 1.68
N TRP A 64 10.55 -21.50 1.37
CA TRP A 64 10.37 -20.35 0.52
C TRP A 64 9.48 -19.35 1.21
N THR A 65 9.99 -18.14 1.41
CA THR A 65 9.30 -17.10 2.15
C THR A 65 8.63 -16.10 1.22
N ALA A 66 7.73 -15.30 1.75
CA ALA A 66 7.13 -14.20 1.00
C ALA A 66 8.18 -13.18 0.52
N HIS A 67 9.34 -13.11 1.19
CA HIS A 67 10.46 -12.27 0.78
C HIS A 67 11.11 -12.75 -0.54
N ASP A 68 11.21 -14.06 -0.73
CA ASP A 68 11.77 -14.64 -1.94
C ASP A 68 10.85 -14.47 -3.16
N GLU A 69 9.55 -14.28 -2.93
CA GLU A 69 8.56 -14.01 -3.99
C GLU A 69 8.76 -12.64 -4.65
N ALA A 70 9.38 -11.68 -3.95
CA ALA A 70 9.57 -10.33 -4.46
C ALA A 70 10.50 -10.33 -5.69
N GLU A 71 10.11 -9.59 -6.71
CA GLU A 71 10.90 -9.41 -7.93
C GLU A 71 11.77 -8.17 -7.85
N VAL A 72 12.90 -8.19 -8.54
CA VAL A 72 13.75 -7.01 -8.70
C VAL A 72 13.06 -6.04 -9.66
N SER A 73 12.82 -4.83 -9.20
CA SER A 73 12.14 -3.81 -10.00
C SER A 73 13.11 -3.06 -10.92
N SER A 74 12.61 -2.63 -12.09
CA SER A 74 13.37 -1.84 -13.06
C SER A 74 13.50 -0.38 -12.59
N HIS A 75 14.70 0.20 -12.71
CA HIS A 75 14.91 1.64 -12.46
C HIS A 75 14.09 2.55 -13.39
N VAL A 76 13.73 2.08 -14.57
CA VAL A 76 12.95 2.85 -15.54
C VAL A 76 11.46 2.73 -15.27
N LEU A 77 10.98 1.50 -15.06
CA LEU A 77 9.54 1.22 -14.94
C LEU A 77 8.97 1.50 -13.55
N THR A 78 9.80 1.47 -12.51
CA THR A 78 9.31 1.59 -11.12
C THR A 78 9.89 2.81 -10.41
N LEU A 79 9.23 3.26 -9.34
CA LEU A 79 9.68 4.34 -8.47
C LEU A 79 9.63 3.86 -7.01
N PRO A 80 10.75 3.92 -6.27
CA PRO A 80 12.00 4.59 -6.59
C PRO A 80 12.88 3.85 -7.61
N GLY A 81 12.63 2.57 -7.90
CA GLY A 81 13.36 1.74 -8.86
C GLY A 81 14.58 1.05 -8.27
N GLY A 82 14.85 -0.15 -8.76
CA GLY A 82 16.01 -0.98 -8.40
C GLY A 82 15.92 -1.65 -7.02
N GLY A 83 16.28 -2.90 -6.96
CA GLY A 83 16.47 -3.66 -5.73
C GLY A 83 15.20 -4.14 -5.02
N HIS A 84 15.42 -5.11 -4.16
CA HIS A 84 14.48 -5.53 -3.13
C HIS A 84 14.48 -4.50 -1.99
N HIS A 85 13.42 -4.45 -1.19
CA HIS A 85 13.34 -3.67 0.06
C HIS A 85 13.10 -2.16 -0.06
N GLU A 86 12.80 -1.64 -1.24
CA GLU A 86 12.40 -0.23 -1.41
C GLU A 86 10.89 0.00 -1.25
N PHE A 87 10.17 -1.01 -0.81
CA PHE A 87 8.71 -0.99 -0.66
C PHE A 87 8.21 0.19 0.19
N GLY A 88 8.87 0.48 1.32
CA GLY A 88 8.50 1.61 2.18
C GLY A 88 8.60 2.95 1.43
N SER A 89 9.67 3.15 0.66
CA SER A 89 9.86 4.33 -0.17
C SER A 89 8.83 4.41 -1.30
N ALA A 90 8.54 3.31 -1.98
CA ALA A 90 7.53 3.24 -3.02
C ALA A 90 6.13 3.59 -2.49
N ARG A 91 5.76 3.04 -1.33
CA ARG A 91 4.51 3.36 -0.64
C ARG A 91 4.41 4.85 -0.28
N ASN A 92 5.48 5.43 0.23
CA ASN A 92 5.49 6.85 0.58
C ASN A 92 5.30 7.75 -0.65
N TRP A 93 5.97 7.44 -1.76
CA TRP A 93 5.74 8.11 -3.04
C TRP A 93 4.30 7.95 -3.53
N HIS A 94 3.77 6.73 -3.49
CA HIS A 94 2.41 6.43 -3.93
C HIS A 94 1.38 7.24 -3.15
N PHE A 95 1.46 7.25 -1.83
CA PHE A 95 0.50 7.95 -0.97
C PHE A 95 0.62 9.46 -1.05
N ALA A 96 1.84 10.01 -1.08
CA ALA A 96 2.03 11.45 -1.25
C ALA A 96 1.48 11.94 -2.59
N THR A 97 1.80 11.23 -3.68
CA THR A 97 1.29 11.57 -5.01
C THR A 97 -0.22 11.37 -5.12
N ALA A 98 -0.76 10.30 -4.53
CA ALA A 98 -2.21 10.07 -4.48
C ALA A 98 -2.93 11.18 -3.72
N THR A 99 -2.35 11.70 -2.63
CA THR A 99 -2.91 12.83 -1.88
C THR A 99 -2.98 14.08 -2.75
N ILE A 100 -1.90 14.40 -3.47
CA ILE A 100 -1.89 15.54 -4.40
C ILE A 100 -2.93 15.34 -5.50
N TRP A 101 -2.99 14.16 -6.08
CA TRP A 101 -3.94 13.78 -7.13
C TRP A 101 -5.39 13.88 -6.66
N LEU A 102 -5.69 13.43 -5.43
CA LEU A 102 -7.03 13.54 -4.83
C LEU A 102 -7.44 14.99 -4.61
N ILE A 103 -6.55 15.83 -4.09
CA ILE A 103 -6.83 17.26 -3.88
C ILE A 103 -7.08 17.94 -5.23
N THR A 104 -6.22 17.69 -6.21
CA THR A 104 -6.35 18.25 -7.57
C THR A 104 -7.64 17.77 -8.25
N GLY A 105 -7.98 16.47 -8.09
CA GLY A 105 -9.24 15.90 -8.59
C GLY A 105 -10.47 16.52 -7.94
N ALA A 106 -10.42 16.76 -6.63
CA ALA A 106 -11.51 17.44 -5.90
C ALA A 106 -11.70 18.87 -6.39
N VAL A 107 -10.61 19.60 -6.63
CA VAL A 107 -10.67 20.97 -7.24
C VAL A 107 -11.27 20.91 -8.66
N TYR A 108 -10.81 19.96 -9.49
CA TYR A 108 -11.34 19.78 -10.84
C TYR A 108 -12.84 19.45 -10.81
N TRP A 109 -13.25 18.45 -10.03
CA TRP A 109 -14.67 18.07 -9.94
C TRP A 109 -15.52 19.20 -9.35
N GLY A 110 -15.07 19.82 -8.27
CA GLY A 110 -15.77 20.95 -7.67
C GLY A 110 -15.99 22.07 -8.68
N TYR A 111 -14.95 22.44 -9.43
CA TYR A 111 -15.06 23.43 -10.49
C TYR A 111 -16.05 23.02 -11.58
N MET A 112 -15.95 21.78 -12.11
CA MET A 112 -16.83 21.26 -13.15
C MET A 112 -18.30 21.24 -12.70
N PHE A 113 -18.57 20.89 -11.43
CA PHE A 113 -19.94 20.91 -10.88
C PHE A 113 -20.47 22.32 -10.67
N ILE A 114 -19.66 23.24 -10.13
CA ILE A 114 -20.07 24.64 -9.87
C ILE A 114 -20.47 25.35 -11.16
N ILE A 115 -19.67 25.20 -12.24
CA ILE A 115 -19.96 25.85 -13.52
C ILE A 115 -20.93 25.05 -14.43
N GLY A 116 -21.39 23.88 -13.96
CA GLY A 116 -22.30 23.01 -14.75
C GLY A 116 -21.64 22.32 -15.96
N ALA A 117 -20.29 22.40 -16.10
CA ALA A 117 -19.57 21.86 -17.26
C ALA A 117 -19.52 20.32 -17.29
N TRP A 118 -19.77 19.64 -16.15
CA TRP A 118 -19.91 18.18 -16.09
C TRP A 118 -20.97 17.63 -17.05
N ARG A 119 -22.03 18.42 -17.34
CA ARG A 119 -23.10 18.04 -18.30
C ARG A 119 -22.59 17.84 -19.73
N ARG A 120 -21.45 18.42 -20.07
CA ARG A 120 -20.80 18.27 -21.39
C ARG A 120 -20.02 16.97 -21.51
N LEU A 121 -19.60 16.39 -20.37
CA LEU A 121 -18.87 15.13 -20.32
C LEU A 121 -19.81 13.94 -20.17
N ILE A 122 -20.86 14.07 -19.35
CA ILE A 122 -21.77 12.95 -19.09
C ILE A 122 -22.80 12.85 -20.22
N PRO A 123 -22.81 11.74 -20.98
CA PRO A 123 -23.78 11.53 -22.06
C PRO A 123 -25.19 11.34 -21.49
N THR A 124 -26.16 12.00 -22.09
CA THR A 124 -27.57 11.95 -21.67
C THR A 124 -28.46 11.14 -22.61
N HIS A 125 -27.97 10.78 -23.79
CA HIS A 125 -28.73 10.05 -24.80
C HIS A 125 -27.96 8.81 -25.30
N TRP A 126 -28.68 7.71 -25.50
CA TRP A 126 -28.09 6.46 -26.00
C TRP A 126 -27.55 6.54 -27.44
N SER A 127 -28.02 7.52 -28.24
CA SER A 127 -27.53 7.79 -29.59
C SER A 127 -26.03 8.12 -29.65
N ILE A 128 -25.41 8.44 -28.50
CA ILE A 128 -23.95 8.66 -28.41
C ILE A 128 -23.16 7.38 -28.69
N VAL A 129 -23.71 6.22 -28.40
CA VAL A 129 -22.98 4.95 -28.58
C VAL A 129 -22.72 4.65 -30.06
N PRO A 130 -23.73 4.62 -30.97
CA PRO A 130 -23.44 4.42 -32.39
C PRO A 130 -22.63 5.57 -32.99
N ALA A 131 -22.78 6.82 -32.51
CA ALA A 131 -21.99 7.95 -32.98
C ALA A 131 -20.51 7.79 -32.56
N ALA A 132 -20.26 7.40 -31.33
CA ALA A 132 -18.88 7.12 -30.85
C ALA A 132 -18.23 5.93 -31.59
N TYR A 133 -19.00 4.91 -31.96
CA TYR A 133 -18.50 3.81 -32.80
C TYR A 133 -18.09 4.31 -34.19
N HIS A 134 -18.90 5.19 -34.81
CA HIS A 134 -18.57 5.82 -36.09
C HIS A 134 -17.25 6.62 -35.98
N ASP A 135 -17.10 7.43 -34.96
CA ASP A 135 -15.86 8.18 -34.71
C ASP A 135 -14.67 7.27 -34.51
N PHE A 136 -14.85 6.19 -33.75
CA PHE A 136 -13.81 5.19 -33.53
C PHE A 136 -13.31 4.57 -34.86
N ILE A 137 -14.21 4.19 -35.76
CA ILE A 137 -13.84 3.70 -37.07
C ILE A 137 -13.13 4.79 -37.89
N GLY A 138 -13.62 6.03 -37.84
CA GLY A 138 -12.95 7.17 -38.46
C GLY A 138 -11.51 7.34 -37.99
N TYR A 139 -11.25 7.28 -36.70
CA TYR A 139 -9.89 7.38 -36.15
C TYR A 139 -8.99 6.22 -36.57
N ILE A 140 -9.47 4.99 -36.56
CA ILE A 140 -8.69 3.81 -37.00
C ILE A 140 -8.34 3.89 -38.49
N THR A 141 -9.27 4.40 -39.29
CA THR A 141 -9.05 4.56 -40.75
C THR A 141 -8.35 5.87 -41.10
N LEU A 142 -7.82 6.59 -40.09
CA LEU A 142 -7.09 7.87 -40.22
C LEU A 142 -7.89 9.00 -40.86
N HIS A 143 -9.22 8.93 -40.81
CA HIS A 143 -10.11 10.03 -41.23
C HIS A 143 -10.29 10.99 -40.05
N LYS A 144 -9.67 12.17 -40.15
CA LYS A 144 -9.82 13.21 -39.11
C LYS A 144 -11.25 13.78 -39.13
N PRO A 145 -12.01 13.74 -38.01
CA PRO A 145 -13.29 14.39 -37.92
C PRO A 145 -13.13 15.91 -38.10
N PRO A 146 -14.11 16.61 -38.70
CA PRO A 146 -14.06 18.07 -38.85
C PRO A 146 -14.06 18.73 -37.47
N ILE A 147 -13.42 19.93 -37.36
CA ILE A 147 -13.39 20.70 -36.09
C ILE A 147 -14.77 20.94 -35.52
N SER A 148 -15.77 21.13 -36.36
CA SER A 148 -17.20 21.30 -35.99
C SER A 148 -17.78 20.09 -35.23
N ALA A 149 -17.20 18.89 -35.37
CA ALA A 149 -17.62 17.70 -34.63
C ALA A 149 -17.22 17.75 -33.14
N PHE A 150 -16.29 18.64 -32.77
CA PHE A 150 -15.80 18.78 -31.39
C PHE A 150 -16.55 19.82 -30.56
N GLN A 151 -17.85 19.96 -30.71
CA GLN A 151 -18.64 20.96 -29.98
C GLN A 151 -19.50 20.34 -28.86
N PRO A 152 -19.05 20.36 -27.64
CA PRO A 152 -17.71 20.72 -27.11
C PRO A 152 -16.67 19.60 -27.22
N TYR A 153 -17.13 18.36 -27.46
CA TYR A 153 -16.31 17.14 -27.67
C TYR A 153 -17.01 16.26 -28.71
N ASP A 154 -16.28 15.51 -29.51
CA ASP A 154 -16.88 14.46 -30.31
C ASP A 154 -17.49 13.36 -29.42
N PRO A 155 -18.41 12.52 -29.92
CA PRO A 155 -19.06 11.46 -29.17
C PRO A 155 -18.10 10.47 -28.52
N LEU A 156 -17.01 10.09 -29.16
CA LEU A 156 -16.00 9.18 -28.61
C LEU A 156 -15.21 9.85 -27.49
N GLN A 157 -14.84 11.13 -27.68
CA GLN A 157 -14.18 11.92 -26.63
C GLN A 157 -15.07 12.09 -25.41
N GLN A 158 -16.37 12.36 -25.60
CA GLN A 158 -17.31 12.53 -24.49
C GLN A 158 -17.41 11.26 -23.65
N LEU A 159 -17.59 10.08 -24.27
CA LEU A 159 -17.63 8.79 -23.56
C LEU A 159 -16.31 8.50 -22.83
N THR A 160 -15.19 8.70 -23.53
CA THR A 160 -13.86 8.43 -22.97
C THR A 160 -13.57 9.34 -21.77
N TYR A 161 -13.87 10.65 -21.90
CA TYR A 161 -13.62 11.62 -20.82
C TYR A 161 -14.57 11.41 -19.65
N ALA A 162 -15.84 11.03 -19.88
CA ALA A 162 -16.73 10.63 -18.79
C ALA A 162 -16.14 9.43 -18.01
N GLY A 163 -15.64 8.43 -18.72
CA GLY A 163 -14.99 7.27 -18.11
C GLY A 163 -13.75 7.63 -17.30
N VAL A 164 -12.84 8.41 -17.89
CA VAL A 164 -11.54 8.72 -17.27
C VAL A 164 -11.63 9.82 -16.21
N ALA A 165 -12.55 10.79 -16.36
CA ALA A 165 -12.69 11.86 -15.37
C ALA A 165 -13.55 11.48 -14.17
N PHE A 166 -14.50 10.53 -14.31
CA PHE A 166 -15.43 10.19 -13.24
C PHE A 166 -15.39 8.71 -12.83
N LEU A 167 -15.44 7.77 -13.78
CA LEU A 167 -15.54 6.34 -13.42
C LEU A 167 -14.22 5.76 -12.92
N LEU A 168 -13.13 5.95 -13.65
CA LEU A 168 -11.81 5.40 -13.26
C LEU A 168 -11.28 6.02 -11.97
N PRO A 169 -11.32 7.35 -11.75
CA PRO A 169 -10.91 7.92 -10.47
C PRO A 169 -11.75 7.39 -9.30
N THR A 170 -13.06 7.28 -9.48
CA THR A 170 -13.95 6.70 -8.47
C THR A 170 -13.55 5.25 -8.17
N LEU A 171 -13.29 4.43 -9.19
CA LEU A 171 -12.81 3.05 -9.01
C LEU A 171 -11.50 3.01 -8.22
N MET A 172 -10.53 3.88 -8.56
CA MET A 172 -9.25 3.94 -7.86
C MET A 172 -9.40 4.32 -6.39
N ILE A 173 -10.24 5.32 -6.08
CA ILE A 173 -10.51 5.75 -4.70
C ILE A 173 -11.21 4.64 -3.92
N VAL A 174 -12.28 4.07 -4.49
CA VAL A 174 -13.10 3.05 -3.86
C VAL A 174 -12.26 1.78 -3.58
N THR A 175 -11.44 1.35 -4.53
CA THR A 175 -10.55 0.19 -4.33
C THR A 175 -9.42 0.49 -3.35
N ALA A 176 -8.84 1.69 -3.36
CA ALA A 176 -7.81 2.10 -2.39
C ALA A 176 -8.33 2.07 -0.95
N LEU A 177 -9.53 2.60 -0.70
CA LEU A 177 -10.18 2.53 0.61
C LEU A 177 -10.43 1.08 1.05
N ALA A 178 -10.90 0.21 0.14
CA ALA A 178 -11.12 -1.20 0.41
C ALA A 178 -9.82 -1.98 0.71
N MET A 179 -8.66 -1.51 0.23
CA MET A 179 -7.37 -2.10 0.55
C MET A 179 -6.85 -1.69 1.93
N SER A 180 -7.34 -0.59 2.51
CA SER A 180 -6.97 -0.17 3.87
C SER A 180 -7.58 -1.12 4.90
N PRO A 181 -6.78 -1.78 5.73
CA PRO A 181 -7.30 -2.70 6.74
C PRO A 181 -8.19 -2.02 7.77
N ALA A 182 -7.87 -0.80 8.20
CA ALA A 182 -8.68 -0.02 9.13
C ALA A 182 -10.07 0.26 8.55
N PHE A 183 -10.13 0.71 7.30
CA PHE A 183 -11.39 1.01 6.62
C PHE A 183 -12.22 -0.26 6.38
N MET A 184 -11.58 -1.31 5.91
CA MET A 184 -12.22 -2.62 5.67
C MET A 184 -12.89 -3.17 6.93
N ASN A 185 -12.20 -3.13 8.05
CA ASN A 185 -12.72 -3.68 9.32
C ASN A 185 -13.82 -2.80 9.91
N ARG A 186 -13.74 -1.48 9.73
CA ARG A 186 -14.74 -0.53 10.26
C ARG A 186 -16.01 -0.49 9.44
N PHE A 187 -15.91 -0.70 8.12
CA PHE A 187 -17.03 -0.60 7.18
C PHE A 187 -17.27 -1.93 6.43
N PRO A 188 -17.70 -3.00 7.11
CA PRO A 188 -17.86 -4.32 6.50
C PRO A 188 -18.91 -4.34 5.38
N ARG A 189 -19.95 -3.48 5.45
CA ARG A 189 -20.94 -3.35 4.37
C ARG A 189 -20.36 -2.79 3.08
N TYR A 190 -19.40 -1.86 3.18
CA TYR A 190 -18.67 -1.35 2.03
C TYR A 190 -17.88 -2.47 1.33
N MET A 191 -17.33 -3.40 2.09
CA MET A 191 -16.58 -4.53 1.54
C MET A 191 -17.45 -5.51 0.74
N LEU A 192 -18.79 -5.46 0.88
CA LEU A 192 -19.70 -6.27 0.04
C LEU A 192 -19.59 -5.92 -1.44
N LEU A 193 -19.19 -4.69 -1.80
CA LEU A 193 -18.87 -4.30 -3.19
C LEU A 193 -17.75 -5.17 -3.80
N PHE A 194 -16.93 -5.78 -2.96
CA PHE A 194 -15.80 -6.65 -3.35
C PHE A 194 -15.99 -8.09 -2.87
N GLY A 195 -17.24 -8.51 -2.59
CA GLY A 195 -17.54 -9.81 -2.00
C GLY A 195 -16.88 -10.04 -0.64
N GLY A 196 -16.62 -8.96 0.12
CA GLY A 196 -15.95 -9.01 1.43
C GLY A 196 -14.43 -9.22 1.36
N ARG A 197 -13.82 -9.16 0.17
CA ARG A 197 -12.44 -9.61 -0.10
C ARG A 197 -11.53 -8.45 -0.49
N ARG A 198 -10.46 -8.26 0.28
CA ARG A 198 -9.42 -7.24 0.01
C ARG A 198 -8.66 -7.50 -1.31
N GLN A 199 -8.41 -8.77 -1.63
CA GLN A 199 -7.66 -9.11 -2.85
C GLN A 199 -8.44 -8.80 -4.12
N VAL A 200 -9.77 -8.84 -4.10
CA VAL A 200 -10.61 -8.35 -5.21
C VAL A 200 -10.39 -6.86 -5.43
N ALA A 201 -10.40 -6.06 -4.37
CA ALA A 201 -10.13 -4.63 -4.47
C ALA A 201 -8.72 -4.36 -5.03
N ARG A 202 -7.70 -5.15 -4.60
CA ARG A 202 -6.33 -5.04 -5.11
C ARG A 202 -6.24 -5.38 -6.61
N SER A 203 -6.94 -6.41 -7.05
CA SER A 203 -7.00 -6.80 -8.46
C SER A 203 -7.71 -5.73 -9.31
N LEU A 204 -8.83 -5.18 -8.83
CA LEU A 204 -9.55 -4.10 -9.53
C LEU A 204 -8.74 -2.79 -9.55
N HIS A 205 -7.99 -2.48 -8.50
CA HIS A 205 -7.08 -1.34 -8.49
C HIS A 205 -5.99 -1.46 -9.56
N PHE A 206 -5.41 -2.64 -9.69
CA PHE A 206 -4.46 -2.93 -10.76
C PHE A 206 -5.09 -2.80 -12.16
N ILE A 207 -6.30 -3.33 -12.37
CA ILE A 207 -7.03 -3.19 -13.63
C ILE A 207 -7.30 -1.71 -13.92
N GLY A 208 -7.70 -0.92 -12.93
CA GLY A 208 -7.86 0.53 -13.06
C GLY A 208 -6.56 1.23 -13.48
N MET A 209 -5.42 0.87 -12.87
CA MET A 209 -4.11 1.38 -13.28
C MET A 209 -3.80 1.01 -14.74
N LEU A 210 -4.08 -0.22 -15.16
CA LEU A 210 -3.88 -0.66 -16.55
C LEU A 210 -4.73 0.16 -17.52
N LEU A 211 -6.01 0.37 -17.21
CA LEU A 211 -6.91 1.19 -18.01
C LEU A 211 -6.45 2.64 -18.10
N PHE A 212 -5.97 3.24 -17.00
CA PHE A 212 -5.34 4.56 -17.05
C PHE A 212 -4.09 4.57 -17.93
N SER A 213 -3.24 3.55 -17.83
CA SER A 213 -2.02 3.45 -18.66
C SER A 213 -2.34 3.37 -20.14
N ILE A 214 -3.32 2.54 -20.52
CA ILE A 214 -3.80 2.42 -21.90
C ILE A 214 -4.38 3.76 -22.37
N PHE A 215 -5.21 4.40 -21.55
CA PHE A 215 -5.76 5.72 -21.87
C PHE A 215 -4.67 6.75 -22.10
N VAL A 216 -3.64 6.83 -21.22
CA VAL A 216 -2.55 7.80 -21.37
C VAL A 216 -1.81 7.62 -22.68
N VAL A 217 -1.50 6.37 -23.07
CA VAL A 217 -0.85 6.07 -24.34
C VAL A 217 -1.69 6.51 -25.53
N ILE A 218 -2.98 6.12 -25.54
CA ILE A 218 -3.91 6.49 -26.63
C ILE A 218 -4.12 8.01 -26.64
N HIS A 219 -4.28 8.65 -25.48
CA HIS A 219 -4.47 10.08 -25.35
C HIS A 219 -3.29 10.89 -25.93
N ILE A 220 -2.06 10.51 -25.55
CA ILE A 220 -0.85 11.16 -26.10
C ILE A 220 -0.80 10.99 -27.61
N LEU A 221 -1.07 9.78 -28.12
CA LEU A 221 -1.09 9.50 -29.55
C LEU A 221 -2.13 10.37 -30.28
N MET A 222 -3.36 10.41 -29.77
CA MET A 222 -4.45 11.15 -30.38
C MET A 222 -4.20 12.67 -30.37
N VAL A 223 -3.74 13.22 -29.22
CA VAL A 223 -3.39 14.65 -29.12
C VAL A 223 -2.26 15.02 -30.10
N SER A 224 -1.32 14.11 -30.33
CA SER A 224 -0.18 14.33 -31.24
C SER A 224 -0.55 14.23 -32.72
N LEU A 225 -1.52 13.37 -33.08
CA LEU A 225 -1.91 13.14 -34.46
C LEU A 225 -3.08 14.04 -34.91
N VAL A 226 -3.96 14.41 -33.97
CA VAL A 226 -5.22 15.14 -34.29
C VAL A 226 -5.13 16.57 -33.76
N TYR A 227 -5.04 17.55 -34.69
CA TYR A 227 -5.00 18.98 -34.39
C TYR A 227 -3.96 19.40 -33.34
N PHE A 228 -2.76 18.86 -33.40
CA PHE A 228 -1.66 19.06 -32.44
C PHE A 228 -1.46 20.54 -32.06
N SER A 229 -1.34 21.44 -33.03
CA SER A 229 -1.07 22.86 -32.76
C SER A 229 -2.20 23.54 -31.97
N ARG A 230 -3.46 23.15 -32.21
CA ARG A 230 -4.62 23.62 -31.44
C ARG A 230 -4.59 23.09 -30.01
N ASN A 231 -4.36 21.77 -29.86
CA ASN A 231 -4.33 21.10 -28.56
C ASN A 231 -3.21 21.63 -27.65
N VAL A 232 -2.01 21.86 -28.22
CA VAL A 232 -0.90 22.44 -27.45
C VAL A 232 -1.21 23.84 -26.96
N ARG A 233 -1.81 24.70 -27.79
CA ARG A 233 -2.24 26.05 -27.35
C ARG A 233 -3.28 26.00 -26.23
N LEU A 234 -4.29 25.13 -26.38
CA LEU A 234 -5.35 24.97 -25.36
C LEU A 234 -4.81 24.48 -24.03
N ILE A 235 -3.91 23.46 -24.03
CA ILE A 235 -3.39 22.88 -22.78
C ILE A 235 -2.34 23.73 -22.10
N THR A 236 -1.73 24.67 -22.80
CA THR A 236 -0.71 25.57 -22.23
C THR A 236 -1.27 26.93 -21.83
N PHE A 237 -2.05 27.55 -22.70
CA PHE A 237 -2.59 28.92 -22.51
C PHE A 237 -4.10 29.00 -22.35
N GLY A 238 -4.81 27.90 -22.52
CA GLY A 238 -6.25 27.89 -22.44
C GLY A 238 -6.98 28.56 -23.61
N ASN A 239 -6.29 28.91 -24.70
CA ASN A 239 -6.93 29.51 -25.88
C ASN A 239 -6.19 29.15 -27.16
N THR A 240 -6.92 29.11 -28.28
CA THR A 240 -6.40 28.76 -29.61
C THR A 240 -5.66 29.88 -30.31
N ASN A 241 -5.78 31.14 -29.84
CA ASN A 241 -5.15 32.32 -30.44
C ASN A 241 -3.75 32.60 -29.90
N ALA A 242 -3.30 31.83 -28.90
CA ALA A 242 -1.96 31.98 -28.35
C ALA A 242 -0.86 31.67 -29.39
N SER A 243 0.32 32.25 -29.21
CA SER A 243 1.47 31.95 -30.07
C SER A 243 1.84 30.49 -30.03
N LEU A 244 1.94 29.83 -31.19
CA LEU A 244 2.30 28.42 -31.28
C LEU A 244 3.73 28.18 -30.77
N SER A 245 4.68 29.05 -31.06
CA SER A 245 6.05 28.92 -30.59
C SER A 245 6.15 28.95 -29.07
N SER A 246 5.47 29.91 -28.44
CA SER A 246 5.42 30.01 -26.97
C SER A 246 4.72 28.76 -26.34
N ALA A 247 3.63 28.30 -26.97
CA ALA A 247 2.90 27.14 -26.52
C ALA A 247 3.76 25.85 -26.61
N LEU A 248 4.48 25.66 -27.70
CA LEU A 248 5.42 24.54 -27.87
C LEU A 248 6.56 24.59 -26.86
N THR A 249 7.14 25.78 -26.61
CA THR A 249 8.21 25.95 -25.63
C THR A 249 7.75 25.50 -24.23
N ILE A 250 6.57 25.98 -23.78
CA ILE A 250 6.02 25.60 -22.46
C ILE A 250 5.67 24.12 -22.44
N PHE A 251 5.07 23.58 -23.47
CA PHE A 251 4.68 22.16 -23.58
C PHE A 251 5.91 21.23 -23.48
N ILE A 252 6.96 21.53 -24.27
CA ILE A 252 8.21 20.76 -24.24
C ILE A 252 8.88 20.90 -22.86
N ALA A 253 8.95 22.12 -22.31
CA ALA A 253 9.52 22.35 -20.99
C ALA A 253 8.76 21.56 -19.90
N ALA A 254 7.44 21.49 -19.96
CA ALA A 254 6.63 20.70 -19.03
C ALA A 254 6.90 19.21 -19.15
N ILE A 255 6.98 18.67 -20.36
CA ILE A 255 7.35 17.25 -20.59
C ILE A 255 8.75 16.97 -20.03
N LEU A 256 9.72 17.80 -20.38
CA LEU A 256 11.10 17.64 -19.86
C LEU A 256 11.14 17.71 -18.34
N LEU A 257 10.40 18.63 -17.74
CA LEU A 257 10.29 18.73 -16.27
C LEU A 257 9.75 17.45 -15.66
N ILE A 258 8.67 16.86 -16.22
CA ILE A 258 8.08 15.60 -15.76
C ILE A 258 9.12 14.46 -15.86
N LEU A 259 9.80 14.33 -16.97
CA LEU A 259 10.80 13.28 -17.20
C LEU A 259 12.01 13.44 -16.28
N ILE A 260 12.58 14.64 -16.22
CA ILE A 260 13.73 14.97 -15.36
C ILE A 260 13.36 14.73 -13.90
N PHE A 261 12.18 15.19 -13.46
CA PHE A 261 11.73 14.96 -12.09
C PHE A 261 11.57 13.47 -11.78
N ASN A 262 11.04 12.67 -12.69
CA ASN A 262 10.90 11.22 -12.49
C ASN A 262 12.27 10.52 -12.38
N ILE A 263 13.26 10.91 -13.17
CA ILE A 263 14.63 10.42 -13.06
C ILE A 263 15.24 10.87 -11.73
N PHE A 264 15.15 12.18 -11.44
CA PHE A 264 15.64 12.75 -10.19
C PHE A 264 15.00 12.09 -8.97
N ALA A 265 13.69 11.89 -8.96
CA ALA A 265 12.97 11.24 -7.86
C ALA A 265 13.54 9.85 -7.54
N THR A 266 13.88 9.06 -8.57
CA THR A 266 14.53 7.75 -8.38
C THR A 266 15.89 7.90 -7.71
N TYR A 267 16.82 8.62 -8.34
CA TYR A 267 18.20 8.75 -7.84
C TYR A 267 18.28 9.45 -6.49
N PHE A 268 17.51 10.53 -6.33
CA PHE A 268 17.51 11.29 -5.09
C PHE A 268 16.92 10.48 -3.92
N THR A 269 15.86 9.70 -4.17
CA THR A 269 15.30 8.81 -3.16
C THR A 269 16.31 7.77 -2.70
N LEU A 270 16.99 7.11 -3.64
CA LEU A 270 17.99 6.09 -3.31
C LEU A 270 19.16 6.65 -2.51
N ARG A 271 19.56 7.91 -2.76
CA ARG A 271 20.67 8.56 -2.08
C ARG A 271 20.31 9.22 -0.75
N HIS A 272 19.08 9.74 -0.62
CA HIS A 272 18.63 10.53 0.52
C HIS A 272 17.33 9.99 1.14
N ARG A 273 17.24 8.68 1.34
CA ARG A 273 16.04 7.95 1.76
C ARG A 273 15.28 8.58 2.93
N VAL A 274 16.00 8.93 4.01
CA VAL A 274 15.39 9.48 5.24
C VAL A 274 14.80 10.87 5.01
N GLY A 275 15.53 11.74 4.28
CA GLY A 275 15.06 13.09 3.96
C GLY A 275 13.82 13.06 3.07
N VAL A 276 13.86 12.28 2.00
CA VAL A 276 12.72 12.09 1.09
C VAL A 276 11.51 11.54 1.84
N ARG A 277 11.69 10.51 2.69
CA ARG A 277 10.61 9.99 3.52
C ARG A 277 9.95 11.08 4.36
N LYS A 278 10.74 11.92 5.06
CA LYS A 278 10.19 13.00 5.91
C LYS A 278 9.27 13.91 5.11
N VAL A 279 9.71 14.33 3.91
CA VAL A 279 8.93 15.21 3.03
C VAL A 279 7.65 14.50 2.55
N LEU A 280 7.76 13.28 2.01
CA LEU A 280 6.61 12.57 1.48
C LEU A 280 5.57 12.29 2.56
N VAL A 281 6.01 11.83 3.75
CA VAL A 281 5.12 11.51 4.88
C VAL A 281 4.38 12.76 5.35
N SER A 282 5.01 13.94 5.37
CA SER A 282 4.33 15.18 5.77
C SER A 282 3.17 15.56 4.85
N ILE A 283 3.17 15.11 3.60
CA ILE A 283 2.10 15.38 2.62
C ILE A 283 0.85 14.53 2.93
N PHE A 284 1.01 13.23 3.15
CA PHE A 284 -0.15 12.32 3.27
C PHE A 284 -0.56 12.01 4.71
N GLN A 285 0.35 12.11 5.69
CA GLN A 285 0.09 11.73 7.07
C GLN A 285 -1.07 12.48 7.71
N PRO A 286 -1.26 13.81 7.50
CA PRO A 286 -2.44 14.51 8.03
C PRO A 286 -3.77 13.92 7.54
N VAL A 287 -3.83 13.50 6.26
CA VAL A 287 -5.02 12.87 5.67
C VAL A 287 -5.23 11.48 6.27
N VAL A 288 -4.18 10.67 6.35
CA VAL A 288 -4.25 9.32 6.93
C VAL A 288 -4.69 9.37 8.41
N HIS A 289 -4.08 10.24 9.22
CA HIS A 289 -4.47 10.39 10.62
C HIS A 289 -5.89 10.92 10.79
N GLY A 290 -6.30 11.90 9.98
CA GLY A 290 -7.64 12.47 10.05
C GLY A 290 -8.74 11.46 9.67
N VAL A 291 -8.49 10.65 8.65
CA VAL A 291 -9.47 9.69 8.11
C VAL A 291 -9.42 8.34 8.82
N PHE A 292 -8.23 7.79 9.07
CA PHE A 292 -8.06 6.41 9.54
C PHE A 292 -7.62 6.29 11.00
N GLY A 293 -7.02 7.32 11.59
CA GLY A 293 -6.42 7.23 12.93
C GLY A 293 -7.38 6.91 14.07
N ARG A 294 -8.70 7.08 13.86
CA ARG A 294 -9.75 6.76 14.83
C ARG A 294 -10.48 5.44 14.52
N LEU A 295 -10.13 4.77 13.43
CA LEU A 295 -10.77 3.52 13.06
C LEU A 295 -10.14 2.37 13.86
N VAL A 296 -10.97 1.62 14.57
CA VAL A 296 -10.54 0.46 15.36
C VAL A 296 -11.07 -0.80 14.68
N PRO A 297 -10.22 -1.75 14.33
CA PRO A 297 -10.66 -3.02 13.76
C PRO A 297 -11.33 -3.88 14.83
N HIS A 298 -12.51 -4.44 14.50
CA HIS A 298 -13.27 -5.32 15.41
C HIS A 298 -13.68 -6.64 14.75
N LYS A 299 -13.14 -6.97 13.58
CA LYS A 299 -13.57 -8.14 12.83
C LYS A 299 -12.82 -9.38 13.26
N THR A 300 -13.55 -10.35 13.81
CA THR A 300 -13.12 -11.75 13.95
C THR A 300 -13.71 -12.59 12.82
N TYR A 301 -13.10 -13.74 12.57
CA TYR A 301 -13.47 -14.68 11.52
C TYR A 301 -13.95 -16.01 12.13
N LYS A 302 -14.62 -16.83 11.32
CA LYS A 302 -15.05 -18.18 11.72
C LYS A 302 -14.01 -19.21 11.31
N ARG A 303 -14.05 -20.39 11.90
CA ARG A 303 -13.15 -21.52 11.55
C ARG A 303 -13.15 -21.87 10.07
N GLN A 304 -14.29 -21.80 9.42
CA GLN A 304 -14.43 -22.05 7.98
C GLN A 304 -13.72 -21.01 7.10
N ASP A 305 -13.37 -19.85 7.66
CA ASP A 305 -12.67 -18.78 6.96
C ASP A 305 -11.14 -18.93 7.04
N ILE A 306 -10.62 -19.90 7.80
CA ILE A 306 -9.19 -20.15 7.95
C ILE A 306 -8.58 -20.49 6.59
N SER A 307 -7.49 -19.81 6.28
CA SER A 307 -6.78 -20.02 5.02
C SER A 307 -6.09 -21.38 5.00
N PRO A 308 -6.27 -22.17 3.93
CA PRO A 308 -5.62 -23.49 3.82
C PRO A 308 -4.10 -23.40 3.67
N PHE A 309 -3.59 -22.21 3.41
CA PHE A 309 -2.17 -21.91 3.31
C PHE A 309 -1.88 -20.56 3.96
N PHE A 310 -0.88 -20.53 4.83
CA PHE A 310 -0.39 -19.29 5.45
C PHE A 310 1.09 -19.10 5.08
N ARG A 311 1.39 -18.02 4.35
CA ARG A 311 2.76 -17.76 3.90
C ARG A 311 3.70 -17.52 5.06
N VAL A 312 4.89 -18.06 4.94
CA VAL A 312 6.00 -17.75 5.84
C VAL A 312 6.58 -16.39 5.46
N ASN A 313 6.82 -15.53 6.43
CA ASN A 313 7.45 -14.22 6.23
C ASN A 313 8.78 -14.18 6.97
N GLY A 314 9.88 -14.06 6.23
CA GLY A 314 11.24 -14.14 6.77
C GLY A 314 11.65 -15.55 7.19
N TYR A 315 12.95 -15.76 7.29
CA TYR A 315 13.54 -17.02 7.69
C TYR A 315 13.57 -17.19 9.22
N PRO A 316 13.66 -18.43 9.76
CA PRO A 316 13.97 -18.66 11.15
C PRO A 316 15.36 -18.12 11.52
N PRO A 317 15.61 -17.81 12.81
CA PRO A 317 16.93 -17.40 13.26
C PRO A 317 18.00 -18.49 13.02
N GLU A 318 19.16 -18.10 12.51
CA GLU A 318 20.29 -18.97 12.23
C GLU A 318 21.46 -18.74 13.24
N THR A 319 21.10 -18.49 14.50
CA THR A 319 22.08 -18.27 15.56
C THR A 319 22.30 -19.55 16.39
N GLU A 320 23.52 -19.77 16.86
CA GLU A 320 23.84 -20.92 17.70
C GLU A 320 23.00 -20.97 18.99
N GLU A 321 22.74 -19.80 19.59
CA GLU A 321 21.86 -19.65 20.75
C GLU A 321 20.48 -20.21 20.46
N PHE A 322 19.89 -19.82 19.30
CA PHE A 322 18.54 -20.25 18.95
C PHE A 322 18.45 -21.72 18.57
N TYR A 323 19.51 -22.27 17.92
CA TYR A 323 19.57 -23.69 17.61
C TYR A 323 19.59 -24.55 18.89
N LYS A 324 20.38 -24.18 19.92
CA LYS A 324 20.38 -24.89 21.22
C LYS A 324 18.99 -24.89 21.86
N LEU A 325 18.26 -23.75 21.83
CA LEU A 325 16.90 -23.65 22.36
C LEU A 325 15.93 -24.54 21.59
N ARG A 326 15.98 -24.51 20.26
CA ARG A 326 15.13 -25.35 19.39
C ARG A 326 15.37 -26.84 19.66
N ASP A 327 16.62 -27.26 19.68
CA ASP A 327 17.00 -28.65 19.79
C ASP A 327 16.70 -29.22 21.20
N SER A 328 16.65 -28.37 22.24
CA SER A 328 16.14 -28.74 23.58
C SER A 328 14.59 -28.78 23.65
N GLY A 329 13.87 -28.51 22.56
CA GLY A 329 12.41 -28.36 22.56
C GLY A 329 11.94 -27.15 23.36
N TYR A 330 12.75 -26.09 23.38
CA TYR A 330 12.54 -24.83 24.10
C TYR A 330 12.42 -24.94 25.61
N LYS A 331 12.93 -26.01 26.23
CA LYS A 331 12.90 -26.22 27.71
C LYS A 331 13.65 -25.12 28.48
N ASP A 332 14.77 -24.69 27.91
CA ASP A 332 15.63 -23.65 28.49
C ASP A 332 15.25 -22.23 28.06
N TRP A 333 14.27 -22.11 27.17
CA TRP A 333 13.80 -20.78 26.71
C TRP A 333 13.04 -20.04 27.83
N ARG A 334 13.34 -18.75 27.97
CA ARG A 334 12.70 -17.87 28.93
C ARG A 334 12.34 -16.56 28.27
N LEU A 335 11.05 -16.14 28.40
CA LEU A 335 10.63 -14.78 28.06
C LEU A 335 11.10 -13.85 29.19
N LYS A 336 12.01 -12.95 28.87
CA LYS A 336 12.42 -11.89 29.81
C LYS A 336 11.53 -10.66 29.58
N VAL A 337 10.97 -10.10 30.65
CA VAL A 337 10.22 -8.87 30.62
C VAL A 337 10.84 -7.90 31.61
N GLY A 338 11.25 -6.72 31.13
CA GLY A 338 11.99 -5.76 31.94
C GLY A 338 11.86 -4.32 31.45
N GLY A 339 12.84 -3.50 31.79
CA GLY A 339 12.87 -2.06 31.52
C GLY A 339 12.10 -1.28 32.62
N MET A 340 11.26 -0.35 32.23
CA MET A 340 10.51 0.48 33.20
C MET A 340 9.32 -0.28 33.79
N VAL A 341 9.58 -1.28 34.61
CA VAL A 341 8.61 -2.14 35.30
C VAL A 341 8.87 -2.22 36.80
N GLU A 342 7.82 -2.46 37.60
CA GLU A 342 7.95 -2.69 39.05
C GLU A 342 8.53 -4.09 39.32
N HIS A 343 8.13 -5.08 38.52
CA HIS A 343 8.55 -6.47 38.64
C HIS A 343 9.10 -6.99 37.31
N GLU A 344 10.37 -7.33 37.26
CA GLU A 344 10.93 -8.05 36.12
C GLU A 344 10.41 -9.50 36.13
N LEU A 345 10.14 -10.05 34.93
CA LEU A 345 9.65 -11.41 34.77
C LEU A 345 10.63 -12.23 33.96
N SER A 346 10.74 -13.51 34.31
CA SER A 346 11.45 -14.54 33.54
C SER A 346 10.54 -15.76 33.44
N LEU A 347 9.81 -15.90 32.35
CA LEU A 347 8.74 -16.89 32.22
C LEU A 347 9.14 -17.99 31.22
N SER A 348 8.94 -19.24 31.61
CA SER A 348 9.05 -20.39 30.72
C SER A 348 7.83 -20.48 29.81
N LEU A 349 7.91 -21.30 28.76
CA LEU A 349 6.78 -21.57 27.89
C LEU A 349 5.61 -22.23 28.65
N ASP A 350 5.92 -23.12 29.61
CA ASP A 350 4.90 -23.80 30.41
C ASP A 350 4.21 -22.84 31.39
N GLU A 351 4.95 -21.90 31.98
CA GLU A 351 4.37 -20.84 32.81
C GLU A 351 3.45 -19.93 32.00
N LEU A 352 3.80 -19.60 30.75
CA LEU A 352 2.91 -18.86 29.85
C LEU A 352 1.65 -19.68 29.52
N LYS A 353 1.78 -20.97 29.24
CA LYS A 353 0.65 -21.86 28.95
C LYS A 353 -0.29 -22.06 30.16
N ALA A 354 0.24 -21.95 31.37
CA ALA A 354 -0.55 -21.99 32.60
C ALA A 354 -1.41 -20.73 32.86
N MET A 355 -1.15 -19.63 32.15
CA MET A 355 -1.94 -18.41 32.22
C MET A 355 -3.26 -18.54 31.46
N PRO A 356 -4.27 -17.64 31.70
CA PRO A 356 -5.50 -17.65 30.97
C PRO A 356 -5.28 -17.62 29.46
N ARG A 357 -5.67 -18.70 28.78
CA ARG A 357 -5.51 -18.86 27.33
C ARG A 357 -6.58 -18.08 26.59
N LYS A 358 -6.18 -17.38 25.53
CA LYS A 358 -7.06 -16.67 24.58
C LYS A 358 -6.91 -17.27 23.20
N GLU A 359 -8.04 -17.55 22.55
CA GLU A 359 -8.15 -17.92 21.15
C GLU A 359 -8.73 -16.78 20.32
N GLN A 360 -8.24 -16.63 19.10
CA GLN A 360 -8.78 -15.66 18.15
C GLN A 360 -8.51 -16.08 16.71
N ILE A 361 -9.51 -15.90 15.84
CA ILE A 361 -9.37 -16.13 14.40
C ILE A 361 -9.32 -14.77 13.71
N THR A 362 -8.15 -14.42 13.16
CA THR A 362 -7.88 -13.09 12.66
C THR A 362 -7.16 -13.13 11.31
N LYS A 363 -7.34 -12.04 10.54
CA LYS A 363 -6.69 -11.90 9.23
C LYS A 363 -5.34 -11.22 9.40
N HIS A 364 -4.30 -11.92 9.01
CA HIS A 364 -2.98 -11.35 8.84
C HIS A 364 -2.90 -10.59 7.51
N ILE A 365 -2.45 -9.35 7.56
CA ILE A 365 -2.25 -8.51 6.38
C ILE A 365 -0.77 -8.15 6.29
N CYS A 366 -0.10 -8.74 5.31
CA CYS A 366 1.29 -8.45 5.04
C CYS A 366 1.44 -7.11 4.29
N ILE A 367 2.53 -6.40 4.59
CA ILE A 367 2.89 -5.15 3.88
C ILE A 367 3.11 -5.40 2.38
N GLN A 368 3.58 -6.57 2.00
CA GLN A 368 3.80 -6.96 0.61
C GLN A 368 2.50 -7.11 -0.21
N GLY A 369 1.33 -7.19 0.45
CA GLY A 369 0.03 -7.19 -0.24
C GLY A 369 -0.76 -8.50 -0.14
N TRP A 370 -0.15 -9.63 0.27
CA TRP A 370 -0.89 -10.86 0.53
C TRP A 370 -1.61 -10.83 1.89
N SER A 371 -2.56 -11.71 2.08
CA SER A 371 -3.29 -11.88 3.33
C SER A 371 -3.62 -13.36 3.57
N ALA A 372 -3.75 -13.73 4.84
CA ALA A 372 -4.21 -15.05 5.26
C ALA A 372 -4.97 -14.94 6.58
N ILE A 373 -5.89 -15.87 6.84
CA ILE A 373 -6.65 -15.98 8.08
C ILE A 373 -6.12 -17.19 8.83
N GLY A 374 -5.81 -17.02 10.11
CA GLY A 374 -5.37 -18.09 11.00
C GLY A 374 -6.04 -18.00 12.36
N GLU A 375 -6.14 -19.13 13.04
CA GLU A 375 -6.50 -19.20 14.45
C GLU A 375 -5.21 -19.14 15.28
N TRP A 376 -5.23 -18.35 16.34
CA TRP A 376 -4.08 -18.10 17.21
C TRP A 376 -4.48 -18.38 18.64
N GLY A 377 -3.68 -19.20 19.32
CA GLY A 377 -3.81 -19.47 20.74
C GLY A 377 -2.61 -18.91 21.51
N GLY A 378 -2.87 -18.26 22.64
CA GLY A 378 -1.83 -17.65 23.43
C GLY A 378 -2.32 -16.94 24.68
N VAL A 379 -1.43 -16.16 25.32
CA VAL A 379 -1.73 -15.34 26.51
C VAL A 379 -1.90 -13.87 26.10
N GLN A 380 -2.89 -13.20 26.67
CA GLN A 380 -3.09 -11.77 26.38
C GLN A 380 -1.96 -10.93 26.99
N MET A 381 -1.48 -9.92 26.24
CA MET A 381 -0.44 -9.01 26.74
C MET A 381 -0.85 -8.28 28.04
N ARG A 382 -2.13 -8.04 28.26
CA ARG A 382 -2.63 -7.46 29.52
C ARG A 382 -2.29 -8.32 30.74
N GLU A 383 -2.18 -9.65 30.60
CA GLU A 383 -1.81 -10.56 31.69
C GLU A 383 -0.34 -10.37 32.08
N ILE A 384 0.53 -10.13 31.12
CA ILE A 384 1.95 -9.78 31.33
C ILE A 384 2.05 -8.41 31.99
N ILE A 385 1.32 -7.41 31.46
CA ILE A 385 1.26 -6.04 32.03
C ILE A 385 0.80 -6.05 33.48
N ALA A 386 -0.23 -6.83 33.83
CA ALA A 386 -0.73 -6.93 35.20
C ALA A 386 0.31 -7.47 36.17
N ARG A 387 1.22 -8.37 35.70
CA ARG A 387 2.28 -8.97 36.53
C ARG A 387 3.52 -8.10 36.64
N CYS A 388 4.00 -7.52 35.53
CA CYS A 388 5.21 -6.70 35.54
C CYS A 388 4.97 -5.25 36.01
N LYS A 389 3.72 -4.77 35.95
CA LYS A 389 3.30 -3.42 36.37
C LYS A 389 4.21 -2.30 35.82
N PRO A 390 4.09 -1.96 34.55
CA PRO A 390 4.92 -0.91 33.95
C PRO A 390 4.72 0.45 34.62
N ASP A 391 5.81 1.21 34.77
CA ASP A 391 5.79 2.60 35.22
C ASP A 391 4.88 3.42 34.27
N LYS A 392 4.16 4.41 34.83
CA LYS A 392 3.28 5.30 34.06
C LYS A 392 4.00 6.12 32.99
N ARG A 393 5.30 6.31 33.12
CA ARG A 393 6.16 6.97 32.13
C ARG A 393 6.50 6.07 30.93
N ALA A 394 6.38 4.75 31.07
CA ALA A 394 6.57 3.83 29.96
C ALA A 394 5.48 4.04 28.90
N LYS A 395 5.86 4.55 27.74
CA LYS A 395 4.94 4.85 26.62
C LYS A 395 4.97 3.74 25.57
N TYR A 396 6.07 3.01 25.50
CA TYR A 396 6.34 2.01 24.47
C TYR A 396 6.77 0.68 25.06
N VAL A 397 6.49 -0.37 24.28
CA VAL A 397 6.96 -1.73 24.52
C VAL A 397 7.79 -2.14 23.33
N VAL A 398 9.03 -2.55 23.58
CA VAL A 398 9.96 -3.03 22.56
C VAL A 398 10.06 -4.54 22.67
N PHE A 399 9.82 -5.22 21.55
CA PHE A 399 9.98 -6.66 21.42
C PHE A 399 11.28 -6.92 20.70
N HIS A 400 12.20 -7.61 21.34
CA HIS A 400 13.45 -8.06 20.75
C HIS A 400 13.32 -9.54 20.36
N ALA A 401 13.81 -9.91 19.20
CA ALA A 401 13.75 -11.26 18.66
C ALA A 401 15.12 -11.94 18.66
N TYR A 402 15.12 -13.26 18.43
CA TYR A 402 16.35 -14.02 18.23
C TYR A 402 16.91 -13.86 16.82
N ASP A 403 16.08 -13.45 15.84
CA ASP A 403 16.53 -13.29 14.47
C ASP A 403 17.38 -12.03 14.28
N VAL A 404 18.39 -12.18 13.45
CA VAL A 404 19.31 -11.14 13.01
C VAL A 404 19.35 -11.11 11.50
N ASP A 405 19.64 -9.97 10.91
CA ASP A 405 19.84 -9.88 9.47
C ASP A 405 21.24 -10.40 9.05
N VAL A 406 21.49 -10.39 7.74
CA VAL A 406 22.77 -10.83 7.16
C VAL A 406 23.98 -10.00 7.64
N ASN A 407 23.76 -8.84 8.23
CA ASN A 407 24.78 -7.96 8.80
C ASN A 407 24.87 -8.10 10.33
N GLY A 408 24.14 -9.06 10.91
CA GLY A 408 24.10 -9.27 12.37
C GLY A 408 23.24 -8.26 13.14
N LYS A 409 22.45 -7.41 12.46
CA LYS A 409 21.55 -6.49 13.14
C LYS A 409 20.35 -7.25 13.71
N PRO A 410 20.03 -7.08 15.00
CA PRO A 410 18.91 -7.77 15.62
C PRO A 410 17.58 -7.24 15.12
N PHE A 411 16.61 -8.14 14.98
CA PHE A 411 15.23 -7.76 14.71
C PHE A 411 14.55 -7.28 16.00
N TYR A 412 13.92 -6.12 15.93
CA TYR A 412 13.12 -5.57 17.02
C TYR A 412 11.95 -4.75 16.47
N GLU A 413 10.93 -4.57 17.30
CA GLU A 413 9.79 -3.70 17.00
C GLU A 413 9.29 -3.00 18.27
N ALA A 414 9.06 -1.70 18.17
CA ALA A 414 8.44 -0.90 19.21
C ALA A 414 6.95 -0.65 18.90
N LEU A 415 6.10 -0.83 19.91
CA LEU A 415 4.66 -0.55 19.85
C LEU A 415 4.25 0.32 21.04
N ARG A 416 3.09 0.95 20.96
CA ARG A 416 2.55 1.72 22.10
C ARG A 416 2.05 0.78 23.20
N VAL A 417 2.25 1.14 24.45
CA VAL A 417 1.65 0.42 25.60
C VAL A 417 0.12 0.32 25.47
N THR A 418 -0.51 1.32 24.86
CA THR A 418 -1.96 1.31 24.61
C THR A 418 -2.40 0.22 23.64
N ASP A 419 -1.56 -0.15 22.65
CA ASP A 419 -1.84 -1.25 21.72
C ASP A 419 -1.75 -2.62 22.43
N MET A 420 -0.94 -2.71 23.48
CA MET A 420 -0.77 -3.93 24.28
C MET A 420 -1.98 -4.23 25.18
N LYS A 421 -2.82 -3.23 25.47
CA LYS A 421 -4.05 -3.39 26.26
C LYS A 421 -5.23 -3.87 25.42
N ASP A 422 -5.10 -3.92 24.10
CA ASP A 422 -6.15 -4.40 23.21
C ASP A 422 -6.43 -5.89 23.46
N PRO A 423 -7.71 -6.30 23.58
CA PRO A 423 -8.10 -7.70 23.82
C PRO A 423 -7.60 -8.70 22.78
N LEU A 424 -7.28 -8.23 21.56
CA LEU A 424 -6.74 -9.04 20.47
C LEU A 424 -5.20 -8.99 20.40
N THR A 425 -4.52 -8.33 21.34
CA THR A 425 -3.07 -8.38 21.44
C THR A 425 -2.65 -9.53 22.36
N ILE A 426 -2.08 -10.57 21.74
CA ILE A 426 -1.66 -11.79 22.43
C ILE A 426 -0.21 -12.18 22.12
N LEU A 427 0.43 -12.84 23.04
CA LEU A 427 1.65 -13.62 22.84
C LEU A 427 1.20 -15.02 22.44
N ALA A 428 1.25 -15.32 21.14
CA ALA A 428 0.79 -16.59 20.61
C ALA A 428 1.89 -17.64 20.66
N TYR A 429 1.56 -18.84 21.11
CA TYR A 429 2.37 -20.03 21.11
C TYR A 429 1.73 -21.19 20.33
N GLU A 430 0.52 -20.97 19.78
CA GLU A 430 -0.22 -21.92 18.94
C GLU A 430 -0.76 -21.21 17.69
N MET A 431 -0.88 -21.99 16.61
CA MET A 431 -1.50 -21.58 15.36
C MET A 431 -2.29 -22.75 14.78
N ASN A 432 -3.57 -22.54 14.45
CA ASN A 432 -4.47 -23.53 13.86
C ASN A 432 -4.50 -24.85 14.67
N TRP A 433 -4.63 -24.73 16.01
CA TRP A 433 -4.70 -25.82 17.02
C TRP A 433 -3.39 -26.58 17.26
N GLU A 434 -2.32 -26.24 16.59
CA GLU A 434 -1.02 -26.87 16.75
C GLU A 434 -0.03 -25.90 17.42
N PRO A 435 0.98 -26.41 18.12
CA PRO A 435 2.09 -25.56 18.53
C PRO A 435 2.67 -24.80 17.35
N LEU A 436 3.15 -23.57 17.58
CA LEU A 436 3.79 -22.81 16.50
C LEU A 436 4.90 -23.62 15.84
N SER A 437 4.83 -23.69 14.50
CA SER A 437 5.97 -24.21 13.74
C SER A 437 7.16 -23.25 13.80
N LEU A 438 8.35 -23.78 13.53
CA LEU A 438 9.58 -22.98 13.48
C LEU A 438 9.42 -21.78 12.54
N GLU A 439 8.88 -21.97 11.35
CA GLU A 439 8.73 -20.94 10.31
C GLU A 439 7.72 -19.86 10.73
N HIS A 440 6.75 -20.21 11.57
CA HIS A 440 5.72 -19.29 12.04
C HIS A 440 6.05 -18.62 13.37
N GLY A 441 7.24 -18.85 13.94
CA GLY A 441 7.76 -18.05 15.04
C GLY A 441 7.81 -18.74 16.38
N ALA A 442 7.94 -20.09 16.41
CA ALA A 442 8.18 -20.83 17.67
C ALA A 442 9.39 -20.30 18.44
N PRO A 443 9.36 -20.29 19.78
CA PRO A 443 8.27 -20.77 20.63
C PRO A 443 7.16 -19.72 20.88
N LEU A 444 7.43 -18.42 20.61
CA LEU A 444 6.50 -17.33 20.92
C LEU A 444 6.55 -16.24 19.89
N ARG A 445 5.37 -15.76 19.51
CA ARG A 445 5.20 -14.59 18.62
C ARG A 445 4.17 -13.61 19.11
N LEU A 446 4.32 -12.35 18.70
CA LEU A 446 3.29 -11.32 18.91
C LEU A 446 2.19 -11.40 17.85
N ARG A 447 0.94 -11.29 18.31
CA ARG A 447 -0.21 -10.95 17.48
C ARG A 447 -0.78 -9.64 17.98
N CYS A 448 -0.79 -8.60 17.13
CA CYS A 448 -1.33 -7.28 17.43
C CYS A 448 -2.21 -6.86 16.24
N GLU A 449 -3.50 -7.14 16.34
CA GLU A 449 -4.43 -7.05 15.20
C GLU A 449 -4.71 -5.62 14.74
N ARG A 450 -4.25 -4.63 15.50
CA ARG A 450 -4.29 -3.21 15.14
C ARG A 450 -3.14 -2.78 14.23
N LYS A 451 -2.20 -3.67 13.94
CA LYS A 451 -0.98 -3.38 13.19
C LYS A 451 -0.81 -4.32 12.00
N LEU A 452 -0.09 -3.86 11.00
CA LEU A 452 0.33 -4.69 9.88
C LEU A 452 1.29 -5.79 10.33
N GLY A 453 1.32 -6.87 9.56
CA GLY A 453 2.01 -8.11 9.94
C GLY A 453 3.48 -7.98 10.31
N TYR A 454 4.21 -7.00 9.80
CA TYR A 454 5.62 -6.83 10.14
C TYR A 454 5.85 -6.39 11.61
N LYS A 455 4.84 -5.74 12.24
CA LYS A 455 4.86 -5.42 13.66
C LYS A 455 4.61 -6.64 14.57
N MET A 456 4.25 -7.77 14.01
CA MET A 456 3.94 -9.02 14.73
C MET A 456 5.22 -9.86 14.86
N VAL A 457 6.09 -9.46 15.77
CA VAL A 457 7.41 -10.07 16.01
C VAL A 457 7.31 -11.57 16.23
N LYS A 458 8.16 -12.34 15.55
CA LYS A 458 8.40 -13.77 15.74
C LYS A 458 9.63 -14.00 16.62
N TYR A 459 9.78 -15.22 17.15
CA TYR A 459 10.98 -15.62 17.90
C TYR A 459 11.32 -14.67 19.06
N ILE A 460 10.31 -14.27 19.84
CA ILE A 460 10.47 -13.27 20.90
C ILE A 460 11.49 -13.75 21.94
N LYS A 461 12.48 -12.90 22.21
CA LYS A 461 13.52 -13.09 23.22
C LYS A 461 13.23 -12.27 24.48
N THR A 462 12.95 -10.98 24.31
CA THR A 462 12.78 -10.02 25.41
C THR A 462 11.66 -9.03 25.10
N ILE A 463 10.93 -8.62 26.13
CA ILE A 463 9.97 -7.52 26.09
C ILE A 463 10.49 -6.43 27.03
N GLU A 464 10.66 -5.22 26.53
CA GLU A 464 11.22 -4.10 27.27
C GLU A 464 10.24 -2.92 27.28
N PHE A 465 9.89 -2.41 28.45
CA PHE A 465 9.05 -1.22 28.62
C PHE A 465 9.93 0.01 28.71
N VAL A 466 9.68 1.01 27.85
CA VAL A 466 10.54 2.20 27.73
C VAL A 466 9.72 3.48 27.60
N GLU A 467 10.31 4.62 28.00
CA GLU A 467 9.71 5.93 27.78
C GLU A 467 9.81 6.35 26.32
N ASP A 468 10.94 6.10 25.67
CA ASP A 468 11.15 6.26 24.23
C ASP A 468 12.10 5.17 23.70
N PHE A 469 12.17 5.05 22.38
CA PHE A 469 13.02 4.05 21.69
C PHE A 469 14.14 4.66 20.85
N LYS A 470 14.47 5.94 21.07
CA LYS A 470 15.45 6.68 20.26
C LYS A 470 16.85 6.11 20.32
N HIS A 471 17.16 5.38 21.39
CA HIS A 471 18.45 4.74 21.63
C HIS A 471 18.52 3.29 21.17
N ILE A 472 17.40 2.75 20.65
CA ILE A 472 17.30 1.36 20.18
C ILE A 472 17.39 1.33 18.66
N GLY A 473 18.31 0.54 18.11
CA GLY A 473 18.60 0.51 16.68
C GLY A 473 19.01 1.90 16.16
N GLU A 474 18.37 2.37 15.08
CA GLU A 474 18.57 3.73 14.57
C GLU A 474 17.51 4.72 15.11
N GLY A 475 16.74 4.32 16.12
CA GLY A 475 15.77 5.16 16.82
C GLY A 475 14.48 5.42 16.05
N ARG A 476 14.16 4.62 15.01
CA ARG A 476 12.94 4.82 14.20
C ARG A 476 11.79 3.89 14.61
N GLY A 477 12.01 3.01 15.59
CA GLY A 477 10.97 2.22 16.25
C GLY A 477 10.78 0.81 15.71
N GLY A 478 11.73 0.28 14.95
CA GLY A 478 11.74 -1.11 14.51
C GLY A 478 12.72 -1.38 13.39
N TYR A 479 13.02 -2.65 13.17
CA TYR A 479 13.95 -3.09 12.13
C TYR A 479 13.53 -2.61 10.72
N ARG A 480 12.23 -2.69 10.40
CA ARG A 480 11.72 -2.28 9.09
C ARG A 480 11.70 -0.76 8.92
N GLU A 481 11.47 -0.02 9.98
CA GLU A 481 11.55 1.43 10.00
C GLU A 481 12.98 1.93 9.81
N ASP A 482 13.93 1.24 10.40
CA ASP A 482 15.34 1.58 10.31
C ASP A 482 15.92 1.27 8.92
N ASN A 483 15.63 0.11 8.36
CA ASN A 483 16.30 -0.41 7.17
C ASN A 483 15.52 -0.18 5.86
N VAL A 484 14.18 -0.23 5.88
CA VAL A 484 13.34 -0.05 4.69
C VAL A 484 12.40 1.14 4.78
N LEU A 485 12.58 1.99 5.78
CA LEU A 485 11.88 3.26 5.98
C LEU A 485 10.36 3.12 5.97
N PHE A 486 9.86 2.03 6.56
CA PHE A 486 8.43 1.86 6.76
C PHE A 486 7.91 2.86 7.81
N ASP A 487 6.60 3.09 7.84
CA ASP A 487 6.01 4.01 8.81
C ASP A 487 5.86 3.31 10.17
N TRP A 488 6.39 3.92 11.24
CA TRP A 488 6.36 3.34 12.58
C TRP A 488 4.94 3.05 13.06
N GLU A 489 3.98 3.91 12.81
CA GLU A 489 2.63 3.70 13.32
C GLU A 489 1.89 2.55 12.63
N ALA A 490 2.18 2.25 11.36
CA ALA A 490 1.67 1.11 10.57
C ALA A 490 0.27 0.63 10.99
N SER A 491 -0.55 1.60 11.38
CA SER A 491 -1.90 1.35 11.85
C SER A 491 -2.74 0.80 10.71
N ILE A 492 -3.51 -0.19 11.07
CA ILE A 492 -4.47 -0.80 10.17
C ILE A 492 -5.71 0.08 10.13
#